data_e216e17929a2f2a4f6d1b14aa2ac80cd
#
_entry.id   e216e17929a2f2a4f6d1b14aa2ac80cd
#
_cell.length_a   1.000
_cell.length_b   1.000
_cell.length_c   1.000
_cell.angle_alpha   90.00
_cell.angle_beta   90.00
_cell.angle_gamma   90.00
#
_symmetry.space_group_name_H-M   'P 1'
#
loop_
_entity.id
_entity.type
_entity.pdbx_description
1 polymer ?
#
loop_
_entity_poly.entity_id
_entity_poly.type
_entity_poly.pdbx_seq_one_letter_code
_entity_poly.pdbx_strand_id
1 'polypeptide(L)'
;MIGAILFERTMDGTVDGKPTPAALIAKGVVPFIKIDKGLEDEVNGVQLMKPMPELDALLTKSKALGVYGTKERSVINSANREGIAAVVKQQFEVGAQVLGHGMMPMIEPEVNIKSATRAECDEILLDEILKNLAA
;
A
#
# COMPACT_ATOMS: atom_id res chain seq x y z
N MET A 1 -18.78 7.14 -2.40
CA MET A 1 -18.08 6.00 -3.04
C MET A 1 -17.56 5.10 -1.95
N ILE A 2 -17.70 3.77 -2.05
CA ILE A 2 -17.25 2.79 -1.06
C ILE A 2 -16.19 1.93 -1.73
N GLY A 3 -15.06 1.73 -1.06
CA GLY A 3 -13.99 0.81 -1.47
C GLY A 3 -13.89 -0.38 -0.51
N ALA A 4 -13.36 -1.48 -0.98
CA ALA A 4 -13.02 -2.65 -0.17
C ALA A 4 -11.59 -3.09 -0.44
N ILE A 5 -10.83 -3.39 0.62
CA ILE A 5 -9.48 -3.90 0.53
C ILE A 5 -9.52 -5.42 0.72
N LEU A 6 -9.06 -6.15 -0.27
CA LEU A 6 -9.04 -7.60 -0.31
C LEU A 6 -7.65 -8.14 0.01
N PHE A 7 -7.60 -9.23 0.72
CA PHE A 7 -6.41 -10.11 0.69
C PHE A 7 -6.42 -10.94 -0.59
N GLU A 8 -5.26 -11.37 -1.05
CA GLU A 8 -5.11 -12.18 -2.27
C GLU A 8 -6.03 -13.41 -2.25
N ARG A 9 -6.07 -14.14 -1.13
CA ARG A 9 -6.96 -15.31 -0.96
C ARG A 9 -8.44 -14.95 -1.12
N THR A 10 -8.85 -13.77 -0.68
CA THR A 10 -10.23 -13.30 -0.81
C THR A 10 -10.54 -12.88 -2.24
N MET A 11 -9.58 -12.24 -2.91
CA MET A 11 -9.68 -11.89 -4.32
C MET A 11 -9.87 -13.12 -5.22
N ASP A 12 -9.14 -14.20 -4.90
CA ASP A 12 -9.21 -15.48 -5.64
C ASP A 12 -10.49 -16.28 -5.37
N GLY A 13 -11.24 -15.90 -4.36
CA GLY A 13 -12.49 -16.55 -4.00
C GLY A 13 -13.67 -16.11 -4.86
N THR A 14 -14.84 -16.62 -4.48
CA THR A 14 -16.11 -16.31 -5.14
C THR A 14 -17.17 -15.89 -4.13
N VAL A 15 -18.10 -15.06 -4.55
CA VAL A 15 -19.31 -14.67 -3.80
C VAL A 15 -20.49 -14.86 -4.74
N ASP A 16 -21.46 -15.66 -4.31
CA ASP A 16 -22.65 -16.01 -5.11
C ASP A 16 -22.30 -16.50 -6.54
N GLY A 17 -21.25 -17.34 -6.63
CA GLY A 17 -20.79 -17.92 -7.91
C GLY A 17 -20.03 -16.96 -8.82
N LYS A 18 -19.76 -15.72 -8.39
CA LYS A 18 -18.96 -14.72 -9.15
C LYS A 18 -17.61 -14.52 -8.49
N PRO A 19 -16.54 -14.22 -9.24
CA PRO A 19 -15.29 -13.77 -8.66
C PRO A 19 -15.52 -12.61 -7.68
N THR A 20 -14.83 -12.61 -6.53
CA THR A 20 -15.05 -11.61 -5.47
C THR A 20 -14.96 -10.16 -5.97
N PRO A 21 -13.98 -9.77 -6.80
CA PRO A 21 -13.95 -8.39 -7.33
C PRO A 21 -15.18 -8.05 -8.17
N ALA A 22 -15.63 -8.98 -9.03
CA ALA A 22 -16.82 -8.78 -9.86
C ALA A 22 -18.10 -8.64 -9.03
N ALA A 23 -18.23 -9.42 -7.95
CA ALA A 23 -19.35 -9.32 -7.02
C ALA A 23 -19.39 -7.96 -6.29
N LEU A 24 -18.22 -7.42 -5.90
CA LEU A 24 -18.11 -6.09 -5.32
C LEU A 24 -18.48 -4.99 -6.31
N ILE A 25 -17.94 -5.04 -7.52
CA ILE A 25 -18.22 -4.07 -8.59
C ILE A 25 -19.73 -4.03 -8.91
N ALA A 26 -20.38 -5.19 -8.97
CA ALA A 26 -21.82 -5.26 -9.19
C ALA A 26 -22.65 -4.57 -8.10
N LYS A 27 -22.08 -4.39 -6.90
CA LYS A 27 -22.68 -3.66 -5.78
C LYS A 27 -22.22 -2.20 -5.68
N GLY A 28 -21.47 -1.70 -6.66
CA GLY A 28 -20.92 -0.34 -6.65
C GLY A 28 -19.76 -0.14 -5.68
N VAL A 29 -19.10 -1.23 -5.25
CA VAL A 29 -17.94 -1.19 -4.35
C VAL A 29 -16.66 -1.32 -5.17
N VAL A 30 -15.71 -0.40 -4.98
CA VAL A 30 -14.42 -0.40 -5.68
C VAL A 30 -13.44 -1.35 -4.99
N PRO A 31 -12.96 -2.42 -5.66
CA PRO A 31 -12.04 -3.37 -5.06
C PRO A 31 -10.59 -2.88 -5.13
N PHE A 32 -9.88 -2.99 -4.00
CA PHE A 32 -8.42 -2.82 -3.88
C PHE A 32 -7.82 -4.13 -3.36
N ILE A 33 -6.57 -4.39 -3.72
CA ILE A 33 -5.79 -5.53 -3.23
C ILE A 33 -4.70 -5.09 -2.26
N LYS A 34 -4.61 -5.73 -1.09
CA LYS A 34 -3.47 -5.57 -0.19
C LYS A 34 -2.28 -6.35 -0.75
N ILE A 35 -1.22 -5.63 -1.11
CA ILE A 35 -0.05 -6.22 -1.78
C ILE A 35 1.14 -6.45 -0.85
N ASP A 36 1.28 -5.70 0.25
CA ASP A 36 2.39 -5.92 1.18
C ASP A 36 2.35 -7.32 1.80
N LYS A 37 3.52 -7.90 2.01
CA LYS A 37 3.72 -9.24 2.58
C LYS A 37 4.12 -9.19 4.06
N GLY A 38 3.79 -8.10 4.76
CA GLY A 38 4.18 -7.81 6.12
C GLY A 38 5.36 -6.86 6.19
N LEU A 39 5.86 -6.67 7.39
CA LEU A 39 6.90 -5.69 7.71
C LEU A 39 8.24 -6.38 8.01
N GLU A 40 9.33 -5.70 7.64
CA GLU A 40 10.68 -6.01 8.11
C GLU A 40 10.84 -5.64 9.60
N ASP A 41 11.94 -6.06 10.19
CA ASP A 41 12.34 -5.64 11.53
C ASP A 41 12.56 -4.12 11.57
N GLU A 42 12.36 -3.53 12.75
CA GLU A 42 12.53 -2.09 12.93
C GLU A 42 14.01 -1.68 12.79
N VAL A 43 14.26 -0.75 11.88
CA VAL A 43 15.56 -0.09 11.70
C VAL A 43 15.34 1.41 11.54
N ASN A 44 16.14 2.24 12.21
CA ASN A 44 16.01 3.70 12.17
C ASN A 44 14.59 4.19 12.51
N GLY A 45 13.93 3.53 13.47
CA GLY A 45 12.61 3.92 13.94
C GLY A 45 11.47 3.65 12.96
N VAL A 46 11.70 2.86 11.91
CA VAL A 46 10.69 2.49 10.91
C VAL A 46 10.72 1.00 10.60
N GLN A 47 9.63 0.51 10.03
CA GLN A 47 9.52 -0.83 9.48
C GLN A 47 9.12 -0.74 8.00
N LEU A 48 10.05 -1.10 7.13
CA LEU A 48 9.80 -1.20 5.69
C LEU A 48 8.91 -2.40 5.36
N MET A 49 8.29 -2.38 4.21
CA MET A 49 7.61 -3.57 3.68
C MET A 49 8.64 -4.64 3.30
N LYS A 50 8.29 -5.90 3.56
CA LYS A 50 9.07 -7.03 3.05
C LYS A 50 9.11 -7.04 1.53
N PRO A 51 10.16 -7.62 0.92
CA PRO A 51 10.25 -7.77 -0.53
C PRO A 51 9.02 -8.44 -1.14
N MET A 52 8.62 -7.99 -2.31
CA MET A 52 7.48 -8.50 -3.07
C MET A 52 7.92 -8.97 -4.46
N PRO A 53 8.68 -10.09 -4.57
CA PRO A 53 9.25 -10.53 -5.85
C PRO A 53 8.18 -10.91 -6.89
N GLU A 54 7.00 -11.31 -6.45
CA GLU A 54 5.87 -11.71 -7.32
C GLU A 54 4.89 -10.55 -7.61
N LEU A 55 5.28 -9.29 -7.31
CA LEU A 55 4.35 -8.16 -7.40
C LEU A 55 3.79 -7.98 -8.81
N ASP A 56 4.60 -8.03 -9.85
CA ASP A 56 4.14 -7.84 -11.23
C ASP A 56 3.10 -8.90 -11.64
N ALA A 57 3.32 -10.16 -11.25
CA ALA A 57 2.37 -11.24 -11.51
C ALA A 57 1.04 -11.00 -10.76
N LEU A 58 1.11 -10.57 -9.50
CA LEU A 58 -0.07 -10.24 -8.69
C LEU A 58 -0.84 -9.06 -9.29
N LEU A 59 -0.16 -8.00 -9.72
CA LEU A 59 -0.79 -6.83 -10.33
C LEU A 59 -1.48 -7.18 -11.65
N THR A 60 -0.83 -7.97 -12.51
CA THR A 60 -1.41 -8.45 -13.76
C THR A 60 -2.68 -9.25 -13.52
N LYS A 61 -2.63 -10.20 -12.58
CA LYS A 61 -3.79 -11.02 -12.18
C LYS A 61 -4.92 -10.16 -11.60
N SER A 62 -4.60 -9.27 -10.68
CA SER A 62 -5.57 -8.41 -10.01
C SER A 62 -6.30 -7.50 -11.00
N LYS A 63 -5.57 -6.89 -11.91
CA LYS A 63 -6.15 -6.06 -12.96
C LYS A 63 -7.09 -6.84 -13.87
N ALA A 64 -6.71 -8.06 -14.27
CA ALA A 64 -7.56 -8.93 -15.09
C ALA A 64 -8.89 -9.29 -14.38
N LEU A 65 -8.90 -9.35 -13.05
CA LEU A 65 -10.09 -9.59 -12.24
C LEU A 65 -10.93 -8.32 -11.96
N GLY A 66 -10.51 -7.15 -12.46
CA GLY A 66 -11.21 -5.88 -12.29
C GLY A 66 -10.86 -5.13 -11.00
N VAL A 67 -9.79 -5.48 -10.30
CA VAL A 67 -9.30 -4.74 -9.14
C VAL A 67 -8.79 -3.37 -9.62
N TYR A 68 -9.22 -2.31 -8.94
CA TYR A 68 -8.93 -0.93 -9.32
C TYR A 68 -7.53 -0.48 -8.89
N GLY A 69 -7.09 -0.90 -7.71
CA GLY A 69 -5.83 -0.43 -7.15
C GLY A 69 -5.28 -1.32 -6.05
N THR A 70 -4.23 -0.83 -5.42
CA THR A 70 -3.50 -1.53 -4.36
C THR A 70 -3.54 -0.79 -3.04
N LYS A 71 -3.21 -1.47 -1.96
CA LYS A 71 -2.95 -0.91 -0.64
C LYS A 71 -1.70 -1.56 -0.07
N GLU A 72 -0.75 -0.74 0.36
CA GLU A 72 0.56 -1.17 0.86
C GLU A 72 0.96 -0.40 2.12
N ARG A 73 1.19 -1.13 3.23
CA ARG A 73 1.47 -0.54 4.54
C ARG A 73 2.93 -0.68 4.94
N SER A 74 3.52 0.44 5.37
CA SER A 74 4.75 0.51 6.15
C SER A 74 4.48 1.21 7.48
N VAL A 75 5.41 1.17 8.45
CA VAL A 75 5.21 1.74 9.79
C VAL A 75 6.35 2.67 10.17
N ILE A 76 6.00 3.81 10.76
CA ILE A 76 6.91 4.79 11.33
C ILE A 76 6.67 4.83 12.84
N ASN A 77 7.67 4.41 13.63
CA ASN A 77 7.57 4.31 15.09
C ASN A 77 8.20 5.50 15.81
N SER A 78 9.18 6.17 15.23
CA SER A 78 9.85 7.34 15.83
C SER A 78 10.35 8.32 14.78
N ALA A 79 10.55 9.57 15.17
CA ALA A 79 11.03 10.64 14.32
C ALA A 79 12.51 10.46 13.97
N ASN A 80 12.77 9.73 12.92
CA ASN A 80 14.07 9.54 12.31
C ASN A 80 13.97 9.88 10.82
N ARG A 81 14.59 10.96 10.39
CA ARG A 81 14.47 11.45 9.00
C ARG A 81 14.96 10.44 7.98
N GLU A 82 16.07 9.75 8.25
CA GLU A 82 16.62 8.73 7.35
C GLU A 82 15.64 7.55 7.19
N GLY A 83 15.08 7.07 8.31
CA GLY A 83 14.09 6.00 8.30
C GLY A 83 12.82 6.40 7.54
N ILE A 84 12.27 7.59 7.83
CA ILE A 84 11.06 8.09 7.18
C ILE A 84 11.30 8.31 5.67
N ALA A 85 12.45 8.85 5.28
CA ALA A 85 12.81 8.99 3.87
C ALA A 85 12.88 7.64 3.16
N ALA A 86 13.43 6.60 3.81
CA ALA A 86 13.46 5.24 3.27
C ALA A 86 12.05 4.65 3.08
N VAL A 87 11.15 4.88 4.04
CA VAL A 87 9.73 4.48 3.93
C VAL A 87 9.06 5.15 2.73
N VAL A 88 9.18 6.48 2.63
CA VAL A 88 8.55 7.22 1.53
C VAL A 88 9.11 6.79 0.18
N LYS A 89 10.43 6.65 0.07
CA LYS A 89 11.07 6.15 -1.14
C LYS A 89 10.51 4.78 -1.56
N GLN A 90 10.45 3.80 -0.66
CA GLN A 90 9.90 2.48 -0.95
C GLN A 90 8.43 2.55 -1.38
N GLN A 91 7.62 3.35 -0.70
CA GLN A 91 6.20 3.53 -1.04
C GLN A 91 6.02 4.12 -2.44
N PHE A 92 6.84 5.09 -2.83
CA PHE A 92 6.79 5.69 -4.16
C PHE A 92 7.33 4.75 -5.25
N GLU A 93 8.39 3.99 -4.99
CA GLU A 93 8.90 2.97 -5.92
C GLU A 93 7.85 1.90 -6.22
N VAL A 94 7.22 1.37 -5.18
CA VAL A 94 6.12 0.39 -5.32
C VAL A 94 4.92 1.03 -6.01
N GLY A 95 4.56 2.26 -5.62
CA GLY A 95 3.48 3.01 -6.26
C GLY A 95 3.70 3.24 -7.75
N ALA A 96 4.93 3.57 -8.16
CA ALA A 96 5.29 3.70 -9.58
C ALA A 96 5.13 2.38 -10.35
N GLN A 97 5.52 1.25 -9.74
CA GLN A 97 5.32 -0.08 -10.32
C GLN A 97 3.81 -0.37 -10.51
N VAL A 98 2.99 -0.07 -9.51
CA VAL A 98 1.52 -0.21 -9.58
C VAL A 98 0.92 0.66 -10.70
N LEU A 99 1.35 1.93 -10.80
CA LEU A 99 0.94 2.83 -11.89
C LEU A 99 1.35 2.29 -13.26
N GLY A 100 2.54 1.68 -13.37
CA GLY A 100 3.01 1.03 -14.59
C GLY A 100 2.08 -0.08 -15.10
N HIS A 101 1.34 -0.74 -14.20
CA HIS A 101 0.29 -1.71 -14.52
C HIS A 101 -1.08 -1.04 -14.79
N GLY A 102 -1.18 0.29 -14.74
CA GLY A 102 -2.43 1.03 -14.93
C GLY A 102 -3.42 0.82 -13.78
N MET A 103 -2.91 0.65 -12.56
CA MET A 103 -3.68 0.53 -11.32
C MET A 103 -3.39 1.73 -10.41
N MET A 104 -4.27 1.99 -9.44
CA MET A 104 -4.16 3.12 -8.50
C MET A 104 -3.47 2.65 -7.21
N PRO A 105 -2.27 3.15 -6.87
CA PRO A 105 -1.64 2.84 -5.60
C PRO A 105 -2.28 3.64 -4.46
N MET A 106 -2.59 2.97 -3.36
CA MET A 106 -2.94 3.59 -2.08
C MET A 106 -1.75 3.39 -1.14
N ILE A 107 -0.81 4.33 -1.19
CA ILE A 107 0.36 4.31 -0.31
C ILE A 107 -0.07 4.54 1.14
N GLU A 108 0.50 3.78 2.07
CA GLU A 108 0.15 3.84 3.49
C GLU A 108 1.40 3.84 4.38
N PRO A 109 2.13 4.96 4.44
CA PRO A 109 3.17 5.17 5.44
C PRO A 109 2.52 5.52 6.78
N GLU A 110 2.23 4.52 7.60
CA GLU A 110 1.48 4.68 8.84
C GLU A 110 2.38 5.16 9.99
N VAL A 111 2.08 6.31 10.56
CA VAL A 111 2.70 6.75 11.82
C VAL A 111 2.03 6.05 12.98
N ASN A 112 2.83 5.37 13.82
CA ASN A 112 2.33 4.67 14.99
C ASN A 112 1.66 5.66 15.96
N ILE A 113 0.37 5.46 16.23
CA ILE A 113 -0.42 6.34 17.11
C ILE A 113 0.12 6.42 18.54
N LYS A 114 0.94 5.45 18.96
CA LYS A 114 1.57 5.40 20.29
C LYS A 114 2.99 6.00 20.29
N SER A 115 3.47 6.50 19.16
CA SER A 115 4.79 7.11 19.08
C SER A 115 4.86 8.35 19.98
N ALA A 116 5.92 8.43 20.79
CA ALA A 116 6.20 9.59 21.63
C ALA A 116 6.58 10.82 20.81
N THR A 117 7.05 10.64 19.57
CA THR A 117 7.48 11.70 18.64
C THR A 117 6.54 11.83 17.44
N ARG A 118 5.25 11.53 17.61
CA ARG A 118 4.27 11.48 16.52
C ARG A 118 4.20 12.77 15.71
N ALA A 119 4.15 13.94 16.38
CA ALA A 119 4.07 15.23 15.69
C ALA A 119 5.28 15.48 14.78
N GLU A 120 6.47 15.16 15.27
CA GLU A 120 7.71 15.26 14.48
C GLU A 120 7.70 14.26 13.32
N CYS A 121 7.18 13.04 13.52
CA CYS A 121 7.01 12.06 12.45
C CYS A 121 6.11 12.62 11.34
N ASP A 122 4.98 13.21 11.69
CA ASP A 122 4.03 13.78 10.73
C ASP A 122 4.65 14.90 9.90
N GLU A 123 5.44 15.79 10.53
CA GLU A 123 6.15 16.88 9.85
C GLU A 123 7.21 16.35 8.86
N ILE A 124 8.04 15.41 9.30
CA ILE A 124 9.07 14.80 8.45
C ILE A 124 8.42 14.03 7.29
N LEU A 125 7.36 13.26 7.58
CA LEU A 125 6.64 12.50 6.58
C LEU A 125 6.04 13.39 5.50
N LEU A 126 5.40 14.48 5.87
CA LEU A 126 4.87 15.46 4.93
C LEU A 126 5.97 16.03 4.02
N ASP A 127 7.10 16.45 4.61
CA ASP A 127 8.25 17.00 3.87
C ASP A 127 8.79 15.97 2.84
N GLU A 128 8.99 14.72 3.26
CA GLU A 128 9.50 13.67 2.37
C GLU A 128 8.49 13.27 1.27
N ILE A 129 7.19 13.25 1.57
CA ILE A 129 6.16 13.01 0.54
C ILE A 129 6.17 14.13 -0.49
N LEU A 130 6.20 15.41 -0.06
CA LEU A 130 6.21 16.55 -0.99
C LEU A 130 7.44 16.54 -1.89
N LYS A 131 8.62 16.17 -1.38
CA LYS A 131 9.84 16.01 -2.19
C LYS A 131 9.68 14.96 -3.27
N ASN A 132 9.11 13.79 -2.93
CA ASN A 132 8.93 12.70 -3.88
C ASN A 132 7.83 13.00 -4.91
N LEU A 133 6.82 13.79 -4.57
CA LEU A 133 5.79 14.22 -5.51
C LEU A 133 6.31 15.26 -6.52
N ALA A 134 7.34 16.00 -6.17
CA ALA A 134 7.93 17.03 -7.04
C ALA A 134 9.02 16.48 -7.99
N ALA A 135 9.50 15.26 -7.76
CA ALA A 135 10.53 14.59 -8.55
C ALA A 135 9.92 13.81 -9.69
#